data_08667885d02bb62ac2f4151ee8b988a0
#
_entry.id   08667885d02bb62ac2f4151ee8b988a0
#
_cell.length_a   1.000
_cell.length_b   1.000
_cell.length_c   1.000
_cell.angle_alpha   90.00
_cell.angle_beta   90.00
_cell.angle_gamma   90.00
#
_symmetry.space_group_name_H-M   'P 1'
#
loop_
_entity.id
_entity.type
_entity.pdbx_description
1 polymer ?
#
loop_
_entity_poly.entity_id
_entity_poly.type
_entity_poly.pdbx_seq_one_letter_code
_entity_poly.pdbx_strand_id
1 'polypeptide(L)'
;MPNYWLLKTEPTAYSFADLEREKTTQWTGVSNPLAKKYLRAMRVGDWVFVYHTGKEKQIVGTAKIVGAGEEPQLRAQTRLKHPVTLASIKARKEFADFELVRIGRLSVMPVSAGLWKQLLAMTV
;
A
#
# COMPACT_ATOMS: atom_id res chain seq x y z
N MET A 1 4.41 17.25 -7.11
CA MET A 1 5.15 16.09 -6.58
C MET A 1 4.16 15.00 -6.20
N PRO A 2 4.39 13.75 -6.59
CA PRO A 2 3.49 12.67 -6.19
C PRO A 2 3.61 12.39 -4.69
N ASN A 3 2.52 11.94 -4.12
CA ASN A 3 2.50 11.43 -2.76
C ASN A 3 2.63 9.92 -2.79
N TYR A 4 2.83 9.34 -1.61
CA TYR A 4 3.05 7.90 -1.46
C TYR A 4 2.07 7.35 -0.43
N TRP A 5 1.56 6.15 -0.72
CA TRP A 5 0.50 5.52 0.08
C TRP A 5 0.79 4.04 0.25
N LEU A 6 0.14 3.43 1.23
CA LEU A 6 0.13 1.98 1.39
C LEU A 6 -1.32 1.53 1.53
N LEU A 7 -1.70 0.53 0.75
CA LEU A 7 -3.02 -0.09 0.79
C LEU A 7 -2.88 -1.55 1.20
N LYS A 8 -3.69 -1.97 2.18
CA LYS A 8 -3.74 -3.36 2.62
C LYS A 8 -4.88 -4.09 1.94
N THR A 9 -4.62 -5.34 1.57
CA THR A 9 -5.66 -6.22 1.04
C THR A 9 -5.44 -7.64 1.56
N GLU A 10 -6.54 -8.36 1.78
CA GLU A 10 -6.48 -9.79 2.12
C GLU A 10 -6.29 -10.59 0.83
N PRO A 11 -5.16 -11.32 0.67
CA PRO A 11 -4.85 -11.95 -0.62
C PRO A 11 -5.84 -13.05 -1.03
N THR A 12 -6.59 -13.64 -0.08
CA THR A 12 -7.62 -14.61 -0.44
C THR A 12 -8.86 -13.95 -1.03
N ALA A 13 -9.07 -12.66 -0.73
CA ALA A 13 -10.17 -11.88 -1.30
C ALA A 13 -9.74 -11.15 -2.58
N TYR A 14 -8.60 -10.46 -2.52
CA TYR A 14 -8.04 -9.74 -3.67
C TYR A 14 -6.54 -9.61 -3.50
N SER A 15 -5.76 -10.26 -4.37
CA SER A 15 -4.30 -10.29 -4.28
C SER A 15 -3.66 -9.34 -5.28
N PHE A 16 -2.37 -9.10 -5.12
CA PHE A 16 -1.59 -8.35 -6.10
C PHE A 16 -1.57 -9.09 -7.46
N ALA A 17 -1.61 -10.43 -7.45
CA ALA A 17 -1.72 -11.20 -8.68
C ALA A 17 -3.03 -10.90 -9.41
N ASP A 18 -4.12 -10.73 -8.65
CA ASP A 18 -5.40 -10.32 -9.24
C ASP A 18 -5.28 -8.94 -9.90
N LEU A 19 -4.62 -8.01 -9.22
CA LEU A 19 -4.40 -6.67 -9.77
C LEU A 19 -3.54 -6.72 -11.04
N GLU A 20 -2.49 -7.55 -11.03
CA GLU A 20 -1.64 -7.73 -12.22
C GLU A 20 -2.43 -8.28 -13.40
N ARG A 21 -3.30 -9.25 -13.13
CA ARG A 21 -4.13 -9.87 -14.17
C ARG A 21 -5.13 -8.88 -14.75
N GLU A 22 -5.75 -8.07 -13.90
CA GLU A 22 -6.72 -7.06 -14.30
C GLU A 22 -6.07 -5.80 -14.85
N LYS A 23 -4.81 -5.57 -14.52
CA LYS A 23 -3.99 -4.40 -14.85
C LYS A 23 -4.42 -3.15 -14.09
N THR A 24 -5.70 -2.84 -14.05
CA THR A 24 -6.27 -1.73 -13.28
C THR A 24 -7.45 -2.23 -12.47
N THR A 25 -7.67 -1.63 -11.31
CA THR A 25 -8.84 -1.92 -10.50
C THR A 25 -9.27 -0.67 -9.75
N GLN A 26 -10.55 -0.61 -9.44
CA GLN A 26 -11.09 0.41 -8.55
C GLN A 26 -11.02 -0.12 -7.13
N TRP A 27 -10.47 0.68 -6.20
CA TRP A 27 -10.29 0.24 -4.81
C TRP A 27 -11.58 0.48 -4.04
N THR A 28 -12.27 -0.61 -3.69
CA THR A 28 -13.62 -0.56 -3.09
C THR A 28 -13.64 -1.28 -1.75
N GLY A 29 -14.77 -1.22 -1.06
CA GLY A 29 -15.00 -2.00 0.15
C GLY A 29 -14.39 -1.43 1.42
N VAL A 30 -13.84 -0.22 1.39
CA VAL A 30 -13.25 0.41 2.57
C VAL A 30 -14.36 1.12 3.34
N SER A 31 -14.52 0.80 4.62
CA SER A 31 -15.56 1.39 5.48
C SER A 31 -15.02 2.30 6.57
N ASN A 32 -13.75 2.13 6.98
CA ASN A 32 -13.15 2.94 8.05
C ASN A 32 -13.08 4.41 7.63
N PRO A 33 -13.57 5.35 8.45
CA PRO A 33 -13.61 6.78 8.06
C PRO A 33 -12.24 7.38 7.78
N LEU A 34 -11.21 7.03 8.55
CA LEU A 34 -9.86 7.55 8.35
C LEU A 34 -9.28 7.00 7.04
N ALA A 35 -9.47 5.71 6.78
CA ALA A 35 -9.02 5.09 5.54
C ALA A 35 -9.70 5.74 4.34
N LYS A 36 -11.00 6.01 4.43
CA LYS A 36 -11.75 6.71 3.37
C LYS A 36 -11.21 8.12 3.13
N LYS A 37 -10.86 8.82 4.21
CA LYS A 37 -10.28 10.15 4.11
C LYS A 37 -8.96 10.11 3.30
N TYR A 38 -8.12 9.12 3.58
CA TYR A 38 -6.87 8.96 2.84
C TYR A 38 -7.13 8.60 1.37
N LEU A 39 -8.10 7.72 1.09
CA LEU A 39 -8.45 7.38 -0.30
C LEU A 39 -8.86 8.63 -1.08
N ARG A 40 -9.69 9.49 -0.49
CA ARG A 40 -10.12 10.73 -1.15
C ARG A 40 -8.97 11.71 -1.38
N ALA A 41 -7.91 11.61 -0.58
CA ALA A 41 -6.75 12.50 -0.71
C ALA A 41 -5.77 12.05 -1.82
N MET A 42 -5.91 10.84 -2.32
CA MET A 42 -5.04 10.33 -3.38
C MET A 42 -5.28 11.06 -4.70
N ARG A 43 -4.20 11.27 -5.44
CA ARG A 43 -4.24 11.96 -6.74
C ARG A 43 -3.60 11.13 -7.82
N VAL A 44 -4.05 11.33 -9.05
CA VAL A 44 -3.46 10.67 -10.22
C VAL A 44 -1.95 10.93 -10.23
N GLY A 45 -1.18 9.86 -10.40
CA GLY A 45 0.28 9.92 -10.38
C GLY A 45 0.90 9.53 -9.04
N ASP A 46 0.11 9.44 -7.98
CA ASP A 46 0.61 8.99 -6.67
C ASP A 46 1.02 7.51 -6.74
N TRP A 47 2.01 7.15 -5.90
CA TRP A 47 2.50 5.79 -5.81
C TRP A 47 1.90 5.07 -4.62
N VAL A 48 1.73 3.77 -4.76
CA VAL A 48 1.10 2.93 -3.73
C VAL A 48 1.93 1.67 -3.52
N PHE A 49 2.19 1.33 -2.25
CA PHE A 49 2.60 -0.02 -1.89
C PHE A 49 1.35 -0.86 -1.66
N VAL A 50 1.32 -2.05 -2.20
CA VAL A 50 0.25 -3.02 -1.93
C VAL A 50 0.77 -4.02 -0.90
N TYR A 51 0.03 -4.14 0.19
CA TYR A 51 0.38 -4.97 1.34
C TYR A 51 -0.63 -6.11 1.48
N HIS A 52 -0.15 -7.33 1.61
CA HIS A 52 -0.99 -8.49 1.88
C HIS A 52 -1.11 -8.72 3.38
N THR A 53 -2.37 -8.79 3.87
CA THR A 53 -2.67 -9.08 5.27
C THR A 53 -2.72 -10.59 5.48
N GLY A 54 -3.29 -11.02 6.61
CA GLY A 54 -3.45 -12.44 6.93
C GLY A 54 -2.15 -13.10 7.31
N LYS A 55 -1.84 -14.21 6.69
CA LYS A 55 -0.64 -14.97 7.01
C LYS A 55 0.64 -14.35 6.44
N GLU A 56 0.53 -13.62 5.34
CA GLU A 56 1.71 -13.07 4.66
C GLU A 56 2.31 -11.88 5.39
N LYS A 57 1.49 -10.88 5.73
CA LYS A 57 1.91 -9.67 6.44
C LYS A 57 3.15 -9.04 5.81
N GLN A 58 3.04 -8.65 4.54
CA GLN A 58 4.19 -8.12 3.79
C GLN A 58 3.75 -7.24 2.63
N ILE A 59 4.63 -6.30 2.26
CA ILE A 59 4.47 -5.49 1.06
C ILE A 59 4.92 -6.34 -0.13
N VAL A 60 4.06 -6.47 -1.15
CA VAL A 60 4.30 -7.41 -2.25
C VAL A 60 4.46 -6.73 -3.61
N GLY A 61 4.05 -5.49 -3.75
CA GLY A 61 4.15 -4.82 -5.03
C GLY A 61 3.89 -3.34 -4.94
N THR A 62 4.06 -2.65 -6.07
CA THR A 62 3.75 -1.24 -6.21
C THR A 62 2.68 -1.04 -7.25
N ALA A 63 1.91 0.03 -7.10
CA ALA A 63 0.89 0.43 -8.04
C ALA A 63 0.91 1.95 -8.16
N LYS A 64 0.16 2.47 -9.12
CA LYS A 64 0.06 3.91 -9.35
C LYS A 64 -1.41 4.30 -9.41
N ILE A 65 -1.74 5.46 -8.84
CA ILE A 65 -3.10 5.98 -8.92
C ILE A 65 -3.32 6.52 -10.34
N VAL A 66 -4.32 5.99 -11.02
CA VAL A 66 -4.68 6.42 -12.38
C VAL A 66 -6.07 7.05 -12.44
N GLY A 67 -6.82 7.01 -11.35
CA GLY A 67 -8.09 7.71 -11.22
C GLY A 67 -8.31 8.10 -9.77
N ALA A 68 -8.70 9.35 -9.52
CA ALA A 68 -8.95 9.87 -8.17
C ALA A 68 -10.44 9.82 -7.84
N GLY A 69 -10.79 9.98 -6.56
CA GLY A 69 -12.17 10.02 -6.10
C GLY A 69 -12.38 9.24 -4.81
N GLU A 70 -13.62 8.94 -4.50
CA GLU A 70 -13.99 8.16 -3.31
C GLU A 70 -13.41 6.74 -3.37
N GLU A 71 -13.36 6.17 -4.56
CA GLU A 71 -12.82 4.84 -4.80
C GLU A 71 -11.79 4.93 -5.93
N PRO A 72 -10.54 5.28 -5.57
CA PRO A 72 -9.52 5.52 -6.58
C PRO A 72 -9.20 4.29 -7.40
N GLN A 73 -8.76 4.52 -8.64
CA GLN A 73 -8.32 3.46 -9.54
C GLN A 73 -6.81 3.32 -9.47
N LEU A 74 -6.36 2.07 -9.39
CA LEU A 74 -4.94 1.72 -9.33
C LEU A 74 -4.54 0.94 -10.56
N ARG A 75 -3.29 1.13 -10.98
CA ARG A 75 -2.67 0.30 -12.01
C ARG A 75 -1.46 -0.40 -11.41
N ALA A 76 -1.37 -1.71 -11.60
CA ALA A 76 -0.21 -2.47 -11.15
C ALA A 76 1.06 -1.96 -11.84
N GLN A 77 2.12 -1.79 -11.07
CA GLN A 77 3.42 -1.35 -11.59
C GLN A 77 4.45 -2.47 -11.51
N THR A 78 4.89 -2.80 -10.32
CA THR A 78 6.00 -3.75 -10.15
C THR A 78 5.70 -4.72 -9.01
N ARG A 79 5.84 -6.02 -9.29
CA ARG A 79 5.87 -7.03 -8.24
C ARG A 79 7.25 -6.97 -7.59
N LEU A 80 7.30 -6.91 -6.26
CA LEU A 80 8.58 -6.88 -5.56
C LEU A 80 9.23 -8.25 -5.63
N LYS A 81 10.49 -8.27 -6.06
CA LYS A 81 11.27 -9.50 -6.12
C LYS A 81 11.45 -10.09 -4.72
N HIS A 82 11.66 -9.21 -3.73
CA HIS A 82 11.78 -9.59 -2.34
C HIS A 82 10.76 -8.82 -1.53
N PRO A 83 9.60 -9.42 -1.20
CA PRO A 83 8.58 -8.76 -0.39
C PRO A 83 9.16 -8.29 0.95
N VAL A 84 8.61 -7.18 1.45
CA VAL A 84 9.06 -6.58 2.71
C VAL A 84 8.08 -6.97 3.80
N THR A 85 8.52 -7.80 4.75
CA THR A 85 7.65 -8.30 5.81
C THR A 85 7.42 -7.25 6.90
N LEU A 86 6.25 -7.32 7.55
CA LEU A 86 5.96 -6.49 8.70
C LEU A 86 7.00 -6.69 9.80
N ALA A 87 7.44 -7.93 10.01
CA ALA A 87 8.45 -8.23 11.03
C ALA A 87 9.75 -7.47 10.77
N SER A 88 10.22 -7.42 9.52
CA SER A 88 11.45 -6.70 9.19
C SER A 88 11.28 -5.20 9.34
N ILE A 89 10.08 -4.67 9.06
CA ILE A 89 9.78 -3.25 9.25
C ILE A 89 9.80 -2.91 10.74
N LYS A 90 9.12 -3.72 11.56
CA LYS A 90 9.08 -3.50 13.02
C LYS A 90 10.45 -3.58 13.67
N ALA A 91 11.39 -4.31 13.08
CA ALA A 91 12.73 -4.45 13.63
C ALA A 91 13.58 -3.19 13.46
N ARG A 92 13.14 -2.21 12.69
CA ARG A 92 13.89 -0.99 12.41
C ARG A 92 13.27 0.20 13.15
N LYS A 93 14.11 0.95 13.86
CA LYS A 93 13.69 2.11 14.67
C LYS A 93 13.09 3.23 13.83
N GLU A 94 13.57 3.41 12.60
CA GLU A 94 13.11 4.48 11.72
C GLU A 94 11.64 4.34 11.33
N PHE A 95 11.06 3.16 11.52
CA PHE A 95 9.64 2.93 11.22
C PHE A 95 8.75 2.95 12.47
N ALA A 96 9.28 3.32 13.63
CA ALA A 96 8.51 3.28 14.89
C ALA A 96 7.22 4.10 14.83
N ASP A 97 7.24 5.25 14.16
CA ASP A 97 6.07 6.13 14.05
C ASP A 97 5.25 5.89 12.78
N PHE A 98 5.66 4.94 11.94
CA PHE A 98 4.93 4.60 10.72
C PHE A 98 3.57 3.99 11.08
N GLU A 99 2.50 4.45 10.44
CA GLU A 99 1.14 4.00 10.74
C GLU A 99 0.99 2.47 10.62
N LEU A 100 1.69 1.85 9.66
CA LEU A 100 1.67 0.40 9.52
C LEU A 100 2.07 -0.33 10.81
N VAL A 101 3.06 0.21 11.51
CA VAL A 101 3.56 -0.34 12.76
C VAL A 101 2.67 0.07 13.92
N ARG A 102 2.24 1.34 13.96
CA ARG A 102 1.56 1.95 15.09
C ARG A 102 0.06 1.70 15.11
N ILE A 103 -0.58 1.62 13.94
CA ILE A 103 -2.03 1.46 13.81
C ILE A 103 -2.33 0.22 12.98
N GLY A 104 -2.29 -0.96 13.62
CA GLY A 104 -2.38 -2.24 12.92
C GLY A 104 -3.68 -2.48 12.16
N ARG A 105 -4.77 -1.81 12.54
CA ARG A 105 -6.08 -2.00 11.91
C ARG A 105 -6.36 -1.03 10.76
N LEU A 106 -5.49 -0.05 10.55
CA LEU A 106 -5.68 0.91 9.46
C LEU A 106 -5.26 0.25 8.15
N SER A 107 -6.13 0.29 7.14
CA SER A 107 -5.90 -0.38 5.86
C SER A 107 -5.41 0.54 4.75
N VAL A 108 -5.45 1.85 4.98
CA VAL A 108 -4.97 2.85 4.02
C VAL A 108 -4.20 3.90 4.81
N MET A 109 -2.99 4.21 4.38
CA MET A 109 -2.16 5.17 5.11
C MET A 109 -1.19 5.89 4.20
N PRO A 110 -0.79 7.12 4.59
CA PRO A 110 0.27 7.82 3.86
C PRO A 110 1.63 7.23 4.19
N VAL A 111 2.56 7.37 3.25
CA VAL A 111 3.96 6.98 3.43
C VAL A 111 4.80 8.20 3.07
N SER A 112 5.68 8.65 3.96
CA SER A 112 6.55 9.76 3.64
C SER A 112 7.54 9.37 2.54
N ALA A 113 8.05 10.35 1.79
CA ALA A 113 9.03 10.09 0.74
C ALA A 113 10.27 9.38 1.28
N GLY A 114 10.71 9.73 2.48
CA GLY A 114 11.86 9.08 3.13
C GLY A 114 11.59 7.63 3.45
N LEU A 115 10.44 7.32 4.05
CA LEU A 115 10.06 5.94 4.35
C LEU A 115 9.87 5.12 3.07
N TRP A 116 9.29 5.73 2.04
CA TRP A 116 9.12 5.07 0.75
C TRP A 116 10.46 4.58 0.20
N LYS A 117 11.47 5.47 0.20
CA LYS A 117 12.82 5.12 -0.26
C LYS A 117 13.44 4.00 0.57
N GLN A 118 13.28 4.08 1.90
CA GLN A 118 13.83 3.05 2.79
C GLN A 118 13.17 1.70 2.55
N LEU A 119 11.84 1.69 2.37
CA LEU A 119 11.12 0.46 2.08
C LEU A 119 11.54 -0.15 0.74
N LEU A 120 11.70 0.68 -0.30
CA LEU A 120 12.20 0.20 -1.59
C LEU A 120 13.59 -0.41 -1.47
N ALA A 121 14.46 0.18 -0.65
CA ALA A 121 15.80 -0.37 -0.44
C ALA A 121 15.75 -1.75 0.20
N MET A 122 14.72 -2.06 0.97
CA MET A 122 14.56 -3.38 1.60
C MET A 122 14.10 -4.46 0.62
N THR A 123 13.67 -4.07 -0.59
CA THR A 123 13.19 -5.03 -1.60
C THR A 123 14.30 -5.60 -2.47
N VAL A 124 15.50 -5.14 -2.28
CA VAL A 124 16.67 -5.53 -3.09
C VAL A 124 17.32 -6.78 -2.56
#